data_b057499187944dc7f51428a3671de30c
#
_entry.id   b057499187944dc7f51428a3671de30c
#
_cell.length_a   1.000
_cell.length_b   1.000
_cell.length_c   1.000
_cell.angle_alpha   90.00
_cell.angle_beta   90.00
_cell.angle_gamma   90.00
#
_symmetry.space_group_name_H-M   'P 1'
#
loop_
_entity.id
_entity.type
_entity.pdbx_description
1 polymer ?
#
loop_
_entity_poly.entity_id
_entity_poly.type
_entity_poly.pdbx_seq_one_letter_code
_entity_poly.pdbx_strand_id
1 'polypeptide(L)'
;MSIKPIHIIGGGMAGSEATWQIASAGVPVILHEMRGVKGTEAHQTDQLAELVCSNSFRSDDHTTNAVGVLHEEMRRAGGLIITTAADHQVPAGSALAVDREGFAEAITAKLEAHPLVTIVREEITGIPPEDWDSVIIATGPLTSQALAEAI
;
A
#
# COMPACT_ATOMS: atom_id res chain seq x y z
N MET A 1 -20.25 4.95 -20.98
CA MET A 1 -18.88 5.53 -20.83
C MET A 1 -18.07 4.56 -20.00
N SER A 2 -16.88 4.15 -20.43
CA SER A 2 -15.97 3.38 -19.58
C SER A 2 -15.34 4.32 -18.55
N ILE A 3 -15.31 3.88 -17.28
CA ILE A 3 -14.62 4.62 -16.23
C ILE A 3 -13.11 4.52 -16.54
N LYS A 4 -12.42 5.66 -16.61
CA LYS A 4 -10.96 5.68 -16.75
C LYS A 4 -10.32 5.17 -15.47
N PRO A 5 -9.19 4.47 -15.55
CA PRO A 5 -8.48 4.02 -14.37
C PRO A 5 -7.88 5.20 -13.60
N ILE A 6 -7.80 5.05 -12.28
CA ILE A 6 -6.98 5.91 -11.44
C ILE A 6 -5.58 5.32 -11.37
N HIS A 7 -4.56 6.15 -11.58
CA HIS A 7 -3.17 5.74 -11.49
C HIS A 7 -2.63 5.99 -10.09
N ILE A 8 -1.95 5.00 -9.52
CA ILE A 8 -1.29 5.11 -8.21
C ILE A 8 0.18 4.81 -8.39
N ILE A 9 1.04 5.70 -7.93
CA ILE A 9 2.49 5.56 -8.00
C ILE A 9 3.02 5.22 -6.62
N GLY A 10 3.60 4.02 -6.48
CA GLY A 10 4.14 3.47 -5.24
C GLY A 10 3.24 2.42 -4.60
N GLY A 11 3.74 1.19 -4.50
CA GLY A 11 3.07 0.02 -3.91
C GLY A 11 3.43 -0.23 -2.46
N GLY A 12 3.77 0.81 -1.69
CA GLY A 12 3.89 0.75 -0.25
C GLY A 12 2.53 0.60 0.45
N MET A 13 2.49 0.72 1.78
CA MET A 13 1.23 0.59 2.54
C MET A 13 0.16 1.58 2.07
N ALA A 14 0.53 2.86 1.87
CA ALA A 14 -0.42 3.89 1.45
C ALA A 14 -0.98 3.63 0.04
N GLY A 15 -0.12 3.30 -0.92
CA GLY A 15 -0.56 3.01 -2.28
C GLY A 15 -1.35 1.70 -2.39
N SER A 16 -0.99 0.68 -1.63
CA SER A 16 -1.74 -0.58 -1.56
C SER A 16 -3.14 -0.37 -0.97
N GLU A 17 -3.25 0.42 0.11
CA GLU A 17 -4.55 0.77 0.70
C GLU A 17 -5.41 1.59 -0.26
N ALA A 18 -4.84 2.62 -0.90
CA ALA A 18 -5.55 3.44 -1.89
C ALA A 18 -6.05 2.59 -3.07
N THR A 19 -5.20 1.68 -3.58
CA THR A 19 -5.57 0.73 -4.64
C THR A 19 -6.77 -0.11 -4.23
N TRP A 20 -6.76 -0.66 -3.04
CA TRP A 20 -7.84 -1.49 -2.50
C TRP A 20 -9.15 -0.71 -2.38
N GLN A 21 -9.12 0.48 -1.77
CA GLN A 21 -10.31 1.29 -1.54
C GLN A 21 -10.96 1.73 -2.85
N ILE A 22 -10.16 2.17 -3.81
CA ILE A 22 -10.64 2.61 -5.13
C ILE A 22 -11.23 1.43 -5.92
N ALA A 23 -10.52 0.31 -5.97
CA ALA A 23 -10.97 -0.87 -6.68
C ALA A 23 -12.24 -1.48 -6.05
N SER A 24 -12.31 -1.49 -4.71
CA SER A 24 -13.50 -1.94 -3.96
C SER A 24 -14.72 -1.04 -4.19
N ALA A 25 -14.49 0.24 -4.52
CA ALA A 25 -15.56 1.17 -4.93
C ALA A 25 -16.00 0.99 -6.41
N GLY A 26 -15.42 0.02 -7.13
CA GLY A 26 -15.79 -0.30 -8.52
C GLY A 26 -15.05 0.54 -9.56
N VAL A 27 -13.95 1.22 -9.21
CA VAL A 27 -13.14 2.02 -10.13
C VAL A 27 -11.86 1.25 -10.51
N PRO A 28 -11.53 1.11 -11.81
CA PRO A 28 -10.28 0.50 -12.24
C PRO A 28 -9.05 1.25 -11.71
N VAL A 29 -8.01 0.51 -11.33
CA VAL A 29 -6.75 1.07 -10.81
C VAL A 29 -5.57 0.49 -11.58
N ILE A 30 -4.60 1.36 -11.91
CA ILE A 30 -3.27 0.96 -12.36
C ILE A 30 -2.28 1.36 -11.27
N LEU A 31 -1.71 0.36 -10.60
CA LEU A 31 -0.69 0.55 -9.57
C LEU A 31 0.70 0.40 -10.19
N HIS A 32 1.48 1.48 -10.17
CA HIS A 32 2.86 1.51 -10.64
C HIS A 32 3.81 1.31 -9.46
N GLU A 33 4.61 0.25 -9.51
CA GLU A 33 5.58 -0.07 -8.46
C GLU A 33 6.95 -0.36 -9.09
N MET A 34 7.97 0.36 -8.65
CA MET A 34 9.30 0.26 -9.23
C MET A 34 10.08 -0.99 -8.80
N ARG A 35 9.78 -1.58 -7.64
CA ARG A 35 10.45 -2.79 -7.17
C ARG A 35 10.16 -3.96 -8.11
N GLY A 36 11.18 -4.77 -8.39
CA GLY A 36 11.19 -5.71 -9.49
C GLY A 36 11.93 -5.19 -10.73
N VAL A 37 11.99 -3.85 -10.91
CA VAL A 37 12.79 -3.17 -11.94
C VAL A 37 13.92 -2.37 -11.30
N LYS A 38 13.60 -1.62 -10.24
CA LYS A 38 14.55 -0.82 -9.46
C LYS A 38 14.32 -1.01 -7.97
N GLY A 39 15.32 -1.51 -7.28
CA GLY A 39 15.29 -1.68 -5.82
C GLY A 39 15.49 -0.38 -5.06
N THR A 40 15.30 -0.45 -3.74
CA THR A 40 15.68 0.60 -2.79
C THR A 40 16.67 0.04 -1.78
N GLU A 41 17.32 0.90 -1.01
CA GLU A 41 18.26 0.46 0.03
C GLU A 41 17.57 -0.25 1.22
N ALA A 42 16.28 -0.03 1.41
CA ALA A 42 15.54 -0.54 2.57
C ALA A 42 14.70 -1.79 2.28
N HIS A 43 14.20 -1.96 1.06
CA HIS A 43 13.37 -3.10 0.70
C HIS A 43 14.21 -4.34 0.39
N GLN A 44 13.72 -5.50 0.78
CA GLN A 44 14.35 -6.81 0.57
C GLN A 44 13.66 -7.64 -0.51
N THR A 45 12.39 -7.34 -0.81
CA THR A 45 11.54 -8.10 -1.73
C THR A 45 10.84 -7.19 -2.72
N ASP A 46 10.14 -7.80 -3.71
CA ASP A 46 9.27 -7.11 -4.65
C ASP A 46 7.81 -7.05 -4.16
N GLN A 47 7.53 -7.58 -2.96
CA GLN A 47 6.19 -7.63 -2.40
C GLN A 47 5.65 -6.22 -2.10
N LEU A 48 4.34 -6.02 -2.33
CA LEU A 48 3.67 -4.77 -1.97
C LEU A 48 3.56 -4.63 -0.45
N ALA A 49 3.47 -3.39 0.03
CA ALA A 49 3.33 -3.06 1.44
C ALA A 49 4.41 -3.66 2.36
N GLU A 50 5.62 -3.91 1.85
CA GLU A 50 6.72 -4.42 2.65
C GLU A 50 7.07 -3.48 3.81
N LEU A 51 7.17 -4.03 5.02
CA LEU A 51 7.54 -3.30 6.23
C LEU A 51 9.06 -3.25 6.37
N VAL A 52 9.65 -2.08 6.21
CA VAL A 52 11.13 -1.90 6.17
C VAL A 52 11.76 -1.53 7.51
N CYS A 53 11.02 -0.88 8.43
CA CYS A 53 11.57 -0.39 9.69
C CYS A 53 11.21 -1.30 10.87
N SER A 54 9.94 -1.58 11.06
CA SER A 54 9.41 -2.35 12.19
C SER A 54 8.28 -3.24 11.70
N ASN A 55 8.07 -4.37 12.38
CA ASN A 55 6.90 -5.22 12.14
C ASN A 55 5.71 -4.85 13.03
N SER A 56 5.77 -3.72 13.74
CA SER A 56 4.72 -3.29 14.67
C SER A 56 3.97 -2.07 14.16
N PHE A 57 2.65 -2.15 14.16
CA PHE A 57 1.72 -1.03 13.97
C PHE A 57 1.41 -0.29 15.26
N ARG A 58 2.16 -0.52 16.34
CA ARG A 58 1.97 0.03 17.69
C ARG A 58 0.74 -0.56 18.39
N SER A 59 0.19 0.17 19.38
CA SER A 59 -0.94 -0.30 20.18
C SER A 59 -2.20 -0.51 19.35
N ASP A 60 -2.87 -1.63 19.58
CA ASP A 60 -4.17 -1.95 18.98
C ASP A 60 -5.35 -1.78 19.96
N ASP A 61 -5.08 -1.25 21.14
CA ASP A 61 -6.11 -0.97 22.15
C ASP A 61 -6.86 0.35 21.82
N HIS A 62 -8.04 0.20 21.22
CA HIS A 62 -8.89 1.33 20.86
C HIS A 62 -9.64 1.96 22.05
N THR A 63 -9.55 1.38 23.23
CA THR A 63 -10.26 1.88 24.41
C THR A 63 -9.45 2.92 25.18
N THR A 64 -8.12 2.82 25.12
CA THR A 64 -7.19 3.65 25.89
C THR A 64 -6.10 4.33 25.08
N ASN A 65 -5.97 4.03 23.79
CA ASN A 65 -4.86 4.50 22.97
C ASN A 65 -5.32 5.08 21.62
N ALA A 66 -4.84 6.30 21.29
CA ALA A 66 -5.24 6.99 20.07
C ALA A 66 -4.87 6.21 18.78
N VAL A 67 -3.73 5.49 18.77
CA VAL A 67 -3.36 4.64 17.63
C VAL A 67 -4.34 3.48 17.47
N GLY A 68 -4.77 2.87 18.59
CA GLY A 68 -5.79 1.84 18.57
C GLY A 68 -7.14 2.34 18.04
N VAL A 69 -7.52 3.59 18.38
CA VAL A 69 -8.73 4.24 17.81
C VAL A 69 -8.60 4.36 16.30
N LEU A 70 -7.46 4.83 15.80
CA LEU A 70 -7.20 4.92 14.35
C LEU A 70 -7.32 3.55 13.67
N HIS A 71 -6.75 2.50 14.27
CA HIS A 71 -6.88 1.15 13.74
C HIS A 71 -8.34 0.70 13.66
N GLU A 72 -9.15 1.01 14.67
CA GLU A 72 -10.58 0.68 14.68
C GLU A 72 -11.36 1.44 13.59
N GLU A 73 -11.04 2.71 13.37
CA GLU A 73 -11.61 3.50 12.27
C GLU A 73 -11.26 2.89 10.91
N MET A 74 -10.00 2.50 10.71
CA MET A 74 -9.54 1.84 9.49
C MET A 74 -10.23 0.49 9.27
N ARG A 75 -10.46 -0.31 10.33
CA ARG A 75 -11.23 -1.57 10.23
C ARG A 75 -12.67 -1.31 9.79
N ARG A 76 -13.33 -0.33 10.38
CA ARG A 76 -14.71 0.05 10.01
C ARG A 76 -14.81 0.57 8.58
N ALA A 77 -13.74 1.18 8.07
CA ALA A 77 -13.64 1.60 6.67
C ALA A 77 -13.32 0.44 5.70
N GLY A 78 -13.17 -0.78 6.20
CA GLY A 78 -12.79 -1.93 5.36
C GLY A 78 -11.35 -1.90 4.85
N GLY A 79 -10.44 -1.32 5.66
CA GLY A 79 -9.04 -1.16 5.30
C GLY A 79 -8.31 -2.48 5.04
N LEU A 80 -7.61 -2.58 3.93
CA LEU A 80 -6.82 -3.76 3.54
C LEU A 80 -5.66 -3.99 4.51
N ILE A 81 -4.91 -2.94 4.79
CA ILE A 81 -3.68 -2.99 5.61
C ILE A 81 -4.01 -3.50 7.01
N ILE A 82 -4.97 -2.89 7.68
CA ILE A 82 -5.27 -3.22 9.08
C ILE A 82 -5.93 -4.61 9.24
N THR A 83 -6.78 -5.01 8.30
CA THR A 83 -7.40 -6.33 8.34
C THR A 83 -6.38 -7.43 8.04
N THR A 84 -5.51 -7.22 7.06
CA THR A 84 -4.44 -8.19 6.77
C THR A 84 -3.42 -8.26 7.91
N ALA A 85 -3.11 -7.13 8.57
CA ALA A 85 -2.25 -7.12 9.74
C ALA A 85 -2.82 -7.97 10.88
N ALA A 86 -4.13 -7.91 11.12
CA ALA A 86 -4.79 -8.74 12.13
C ALA A 86 -4.70 -10.24 11.81
N ASP A 87 -4.83 -10.62 10.52
CA ASP A 87 -4.71 -12.01 10.07
C ASP A 87 -3.28 -12.58 10.21
N HIS A 88 -2.26 -11.72 10.24
CA HIS A 88 -0.85 -12.07 10.33
C HIS A 88 -0.19 -11.66 11.66
N GLN A 89 -0.99 -11.42 12.69
CA GLN A 89 -0.51 -10.99 13.99
C GLN A 89 0.38 -12.03 14.68
N VAL A 90 1.48 -11.54 15.27
CA VAL A 90 2.35 -12.31 16.16
C VAL A 90 2.24 -11.79 17.58
N PRO A 91 2.51 -12.61 18.62
CA PRO A 91 2.41 -12.19 20.02
C PRO A 91 3.33 -11.00 20.33
N ALA A 92 2.74 -9.88 20.77
CA ALA A 92 3.46 -8.65 21.12
C ALA A 92 2.74 -7.79 22.19
N GLY A 93 2.05 -8.42 23.13
CA GLY A 93 1.26 -7.75 24.16
C GLY A 93 0.08 -6.97 23.55
N SER A 94 -0.05 -5.68 23.83
CA SER A 94 -1.11 -4.81 23.28
C SER A 94 -0.77 -4.25 21.90
N ALA A 95 0.43 -4.52 21.37
CA ALA A 95 0.82 -4.05 20.06
C ALA A 95 0.32 -5.00 18.95
N LEU A 96 -0.08 -4.41 17.82
CA LEU A 96 -0.32 -5.16 16.59
C LEU A 96 1.01 -5.33 15.86
N ALA A 97 1.70 -6.43 16.15
CA ALA A 97 2.91 -6.83 15.43
C ALA A 97 2.59 -7.98 14.50
N VAL A 98 3.26 -8.05 13.36
CA VAL A 98 2.95 -9.01 12.30
C VAL A 98 4.18 -9.81 11.86
N ASP A 99 3.92 -10.98 11.28
CA ASP A 99 4.85 -11.65 10.41
C ASP A 99 4.99 -10.81 9.12
N ARG A 100 6.19 -10.24 8.89
CA ARG A 100 6.42 -9.30 7.78
C ARG A 100 6.24 -9.93 6.42
N GLU A 101 6.77 -11.13 6.24
CA GLU A 101 6.76 -11.82 4.95
C GLU A 101 5.33 -12.22 4.61
N GLY A 102 4.66 -12.94 5.49
CA GLY A 102 3.28 -13.36 5.30
C GLY A 102 2.32 -12.18 5.11
N PHE A 103 2.52 -11.07 5.82
CA PHE A 103 1.73 -9.85 5.64
C PHE A 103 1.90 -9.26 4.23
N ALA A 104 3.14 -9.06 3.76
CA ALA A 104 3.41 -8.47 2.45
C ALA A 104 2.95 -9.39 1.30
N GLU A 105 3.15 -10.69 1.43
CA GLU A 105 2.65 -11.69 0.48
C GLU A 105 1.13 -11.67 0.39
N ALA A 106 0.43 -11.61 1.51
CA ALA A 106 -1.03 -11.57 1.54
C ALA A 106 -1.60 -10.29 0.91
N ILE A 107 -0.99 -9.11 1.17
CA ILE A 107 -1.38 -7.86 0.51
C ILE A 107 -1.18 -7.97 -1.00
N THR A 108 -0.02 -8.44 -1.44
CA THR A 108 0.30 -8.61 -2.86
C THR A 108 -0.71 -9.53 -3.54
N ALA A 109 -0.95 -10.70 -2.97
CA ALA A 109 -1.91 -11.67 -3.52
C ALA A 109 -3.35 -11.12 -3.61
N LYS A 110 -3.80 -10.39 -2.59
CA LYS A 110 -5.15 -9.77 -2.60
C LYS A 110 -5.30 -8.73 -3.71
N LEU A 111 -4.28 -7.90 -3.93
CA LEU A 111 -4.30 -6.89 -4.98
C LEU A 111 -4.17 -7.50 -6.38
N GLU A 112 -3.30 -8.48 -6.56
CA GLU A 112 -3.15 -9.21 -7.84
C GLU A 112 -4.42 -9.97 -8.25
N ALA A 113 -5.15 -10.50 -7.28
CA ALA A 113 -6.40 -11.22 -7.51
C ALA A 113 -7.60 -10.30 -7.79
N HIS A 114 -7.50 -9.00 -7.54
CA HIS A 114 -8.64 -8.09 -7.69
C HIS A 114 -8.88 -7.75 -9.17
N PRO A 115 -10.10 -7.98 -9.72
CA PRO A 115 -10.36 -7.85 -11.17
C PRO A 115 -10.22 -6.43 -11.73
N LEU A 116 -10.27 -5.40 -10.87
CA LEU A 116 -10.12 -4.00 -11.26
C LEU A 116 -8.72 -3.43 -11.00
N VAL A 117 -7.78 -4.25 -10.56
CA VAL A 117 -6.39 -3.84 -10.27
C VAL A 117 -5.46 -4.37 -11.35
N THR A 118 -4.66 -3.48 -11.91
CA THR A 118 -3.53 -3.82 -12.78
C THR A 118 -2.25 -3.33 -12.11
N ILE A 119 -1.31 -4.22 -11.84
CA ILE A 119 0.00 -3.88 -11.28
C ILE A 119 1.01 -3.82 -12.43
N VAL A 120 1.66 -2.65 -12.56
CA VAL A 120 2.72 -2.41 -13.55
C VAL A 120 4.04 -2.22 -12.82
N ARG A 121 5.02 -3.05 -13.13
CA ARG A 121 6.37 -2.96 -12.56
C ARG A 121 7.22 -2.02 -13.41
N GLU A 122 7.26 -0.75 -12.99
CA GLU A 122 8.02 0.29 -13.67
C GLU A 122 8.39 1.42 -12.72
N GLU A 123 9.46 2.15 -13.03
CA GLU A 123 9.80 3.41 -12.35
C GLU A 123 9.15 4.57 -13.09
N ILE A 124 8.35 5.37 -12.38
CA ILE A 124 7.85 6.65 -12.87
C ILE A 124 8.91 7.71 -12.53
N THR A 125 9.53 8.28 -13.55
CA THR A 125 10.69 9.15 -13.41
C THR A 125 10.39 10.65 -13.57
N GLY A 126 9.14 11.00 -13.82
CA GLY A 126 8.75 12.39 -14.09
C GLY A 126 7.29 12.68 -13.74
N ILE A 127 6.86 13.87 -14.06
CA ILE A 127 5.45 14.27 -13.90
C ILE A 127 4.58 13.31 -14.72
N PRO A 128 3.53 12.73 -14.15
CA PRO A 128 2.62 11.87 -14.87
C PRO A 128 1.98 12.55 -16.08
N PRO A 129 1.71 11.81 -17.17
CA PRO A 129 1.05 12.34 -18.35
C PRO A 129 -0.34 12.94 -18.04
N GLU A 130 -0.71 14.03 -18.71
CA GLU A 130 -2.01 14.68 -18.49
C GLU A 130 -3.21 13.80 -18.84
N ASP A 131 -3.04 12.81 -19.73
CA ASP A 131 -4.10 11.88 -20.12
C ASP A 131 -4.42 10.79 -19.06
N TRP A 132 -3.63 10.70 -18.00
CA TRP A 132 -3.95 9.84 -16.86
C TRP A 132 -5.13 10.36 -16.02
N ASP A 133 -5.61 11.57 -16.24
CA ASP A 133 -6.75 12.22 -15.55
C ASP A 133 -6.56 12.35 -14.03
N SER A 134 -6.46 11.20 -13.32
CA SER A 134 -6.36 11.16 -11.85
C SER A 134 -5.18 10.31 -11.43
N VAL A 135 -4.29 10.90 -10.64
CA VAL A 135 -3.06 10.26 -10.15
C VAL A 135 -2.90 10.48 -8.65
N ILE A 136 -2.52 9.42 -7.95
CA ILE A 136 -2.12 9.47 -6.54
C ILE A 136 -0.64 9.12 -6.46
N ILE A 137 0.19 10.02 -5.96
CA ILE A 137 1.59 9.76 -5.67
C ILE A 137 1.71 9.32 -4.22
N ALA A 138 2.01 8.04 -4.00
CA ALA A 138 2.06 7.37 -2.71
C ALA A 138 3.42 6.70 -2.44
N THR A 139 4.49 7.30 -2.95
CA THR A 139 5.85 6.74 -2.91
C THR A 139 6.54 6.86 -1.56
N GLY A 140 6.02 7.71 -0.66
CA GLY A 140 6.55 7.88 0.69
C GLY A 140 7.99 8.39 0.72
N PRO A 141 8.75 8.09 1.79
CA PRO A 141 10.11 8.62 1.97
C PRO A 141 11.15 8.00 1.03
N LEU A 142 10.84 6.90 0.36
CA LEU A 142 11.74 6.19 -0.55
C LEU A 142 11.41 6.47 -2.03
N THR A 143 10.84 7.63 -2.31
CA THR A 143 10.61 8.14 -3.67
C THR A 143 11.90 8.11 -4.47
N SER A 144 11.86 7.64 -5.71
CA SER A 144 13.04 7.63 -6.56
C SER A 144 13.56 9.06 -6.80
N GLN A 145 14.88 9.20 -6.94
CA GLN A 145 15.48 10.52 -7.12
C GLN A 145 14.88 11.26 -8.33
N ALA A 146 14.70 10.56 -9.45
CA ALA A 146 14.17 11.16 -10.66
C ALA A 146 12.74 11.72 -10.49
N LEU A 147 11.85 10.97 -9.80
CA LEU A 147 10.50 11.45 -9.50
C LEU A 147 10.54 12.59 -8.47
N ALA A 148 11.36 12.49 -7.44
CA ALA A 148 11.48 13.53 -6.41
C ALA A 148 11.99 14.86 -6.96
N GLU A 149 12.85 14.84 -7.98
CA GLU A 149 13.34 16.04 -8.65
C GLU A 149 12.32 16.64 -9.63
N ALA A 150 11.33 15.84 -10.07
CA ALA A 150 10.32 16.26 -11.03
C ALA A 150 9.09 16.92 -10.39
N ILE A 151 8.80 16.59 -9.11
CA ILE A 151 7.65 17.09 -8.34
C ILE A 151 8.09 18.12 -7.30
#